data_fc50db6190faf0e4c577e80fd165f669
#
_entry.id   fc50db6190faf0e4c577e80fd165f669
#
_cell.length_a   1.000
_cell.length_b   1.000
_cell.length_c   1.000
_cell.angle_alpha   90.00
_cell.angle_beta   90.00
_cell.angle_gamma   90.00
#
_symmetry.space_group_name_H-M   'P 1'
#
loop_
_entity.id
_entity.type
_entity.pdbx_description
1 polymer ?
#
loop_
_entity_poly.entity_id
_entity_poly.type
_entity_poly.pdbx_seq_one_letter_code
_entity_poly.pdbx_strand_id
1 'polypeptide(L)'
;MEIAQLRLTPETVNQLADLLVETVAAGGSVSFMHPLQAEVAAAFWTRSLGAAEANERVVLGAIEHGQLLSTVTLLLDCPPNQPHRGEIAKMMTRVQHRGRGLARSLMIEAEHIACERGRTLLTLDTADEGGAGPFYEKLGFTRAGVIPDYAYKPHGGLCGTIIYWKRIGPAAG
;
A
#
# COMPACT_ATOMS: atom_id res chain seq x y z
N MET A 1 -14.41 -8.47 11.13
CA MET A 1 -13.31 -7.78 10.44
C MET A 1 -13.20 -6.37 10.99
N GLU A 2 -12.02 -6.00 11.42
CA GLU A 2 -11.67 -4.68 11.95
C GLU A 2 -10.64 -4.03 11.04
N ILE A 3 -10.76 -2.72 10.79
CA ILE A 3 -9.72 -1.90 10.17
C ILE A 3 -9.05 -1.09 11.28
N ALA A 4 -7.74 -1.21 11.39
CA ALA A 4 -6.99 -0.55 12.45
C ALA A 4 -5.69 0.07 11.93
N GLN A 5 -5.26 1.17 12.57
CA GLN A 5 -3.90 1.68 12.40
C GLN A 5 -2.94 0.79 13.18
N LEU A 6 -1.98 0.24 12.46
CA LEU A 6 -1.00 -0.68 13.04
C LEU A 6 0.09 0.06 13.81
N ARG A 7 0.50 -0.49 14.94
CA ARG A 7 1.55 0.05 15.82
C ARG A 7 2.80 -0.82 15.76
N LEU A 8 3.93 -0.23 16.14
CA LEU A 8 5.20 -0.94 16.21
C LEU A 8 5.20 -1.91 17.43
N THR A 9 4.87 -3.15 17.17
CA THR A 9 4.98 -4.26 18.10
C THR A 9 5.64 -5.45 17.40
N PRO A 10 6.32 -6.36 18.15
CA PRO A 10 6.90 -7.55 17.54
C PRO A 10 5.87 -8.41 16.77
N GLU A 11 4.66 -8.53 17.29
CA GLU A 11 3.59 -9.29 16.65
C GLU A 11 3.16 -8.64 15.32
N THR A 12 2.92 -7.33 15.31
CA THR A 12 2.54 -6.58 14.10
C THR A 12 3.63 -6.69 13.03
N VAL A 13 4.90 -6.52 13.43
CA VAL A 13 6.04 -6.65 12.51
C VAL A 13 6.07 -8.05 11.89
N ASN A 14 5.92 -9.10 12.70
CA ASN A 14 5.94 -10.48 12.22
C ASN A 14 4.79 -10.75 11.23
N GLN A 15 3.56 -10.36 11.57
CA GLN A 15 2.40 -10.58 10.69
C GLN A 15 2.53 -9.82 9.36
N LEU A 16 3.05 -8.59 9.39
CA LEU A 16 3.33 -7.81 8.18
C LEU A 16 4.48 -8.41 7.35
N ALA A 17 5.53 -8.90 8.00
CA ALA A 17 6.65 -9.57 7.32
C ALA A 17 6.17 -10.84 6.62
N ASP A 18 5.38 -11.67 7.28
CA ASP A 18 4.79 -12.88 6.70
C ASP A 18 3.91 -12.55 5.48
N LEU A 19 3.08 -11.51 5.58
CA LEU A 19 2.24 -11.07 4.47
C LEU A 19 3.08 -10.55 3.28
N LEU A 20 4.18 -9.85 3.56
CA LEU A 20 5.08 -9.35 2.52
C LEU A 20 5.81 -10.50 1.82
N VAL A 21 6.34 -11.46 2.57
CA VAL A 21 7.00 -12.66 2.03
C VAL A 21 6.03 -13.47 1.16
N GLU A 22 4.80 -13.71 1.66
CA GLU A 22 3.73 -14.39 0.90
C GLU A 22 3.41 -13.64 -0.41
N THR A 23 3.28 -12.31 -0.33
CA THR A 23 2.96 -11.47 -1.50
C THR A 23 4.05 -11.56 -2.57
N VAL A 24 5.33 -11.46 -2.17
CA VAL A 24 6.48 -11.56 -3.08
C VAL A 24 6.59 -12.95 -3.69
N ALA A 25 6.41 -14.00 -2.90
CA ALA A 25 6.41 -15.38 -3.36
C ALA A 25 5.30 -15.66 -4.39
N ALA A 26 4.14 -15.03 -4.20
CA ALA A 26 3.00 -15.09 -5.12
C ALA A 26 3.15 -14.18 -6.36
N GLY A 27 4.29 -13.51 -6.55
CA GLY A 27 4.56 -12.64 -7.71
C GLY A 27 4.05 -11.20 -7.57
N GLY A 28 3.61 -10.78 -6.39
CA GLY A 28 3.17 -9.41 -6.15
C GLY A 28 4.32 -8.40 -6.20
N SER A 29 4.21 -7.40 -7.07
CA SER A 29 5.22 -6.34 -7.24
C SER A 29 5.05 -5.28 -6.15
N VAL A 30 5.85 -5.39 -5.10
CA VAL A 30 5.83 -4.51 -3.92
C VAL A 30 7.23 -4.04 -3.54
N SER A 31 8.10 -3.86 -4.52
CA SER A 31 9.48 -3.38 -4.43
C SER A 31 10.47 -4.39 -3.84
N PHE A 32 10.16 -5.68 -3.88
CA PHE A 32 11.04 -6.74 -3.39
C PHE A 32 11.20 -7.87 -4.41
N MET A 33 12.33 -8.56 -4.36
CA MET A 33 12.65 -9.71 -5.20
C MET A 33 12.40 -11.02 -4.45
N HIS A 34 12.04 -12.07 -5.17
CA HIS A 34 11.95 -13.43 -4.64
C HIS A 34 13.31 -14.15 -4.78
N PRO A 35 13.75 -14.94 -3.79
CA PRO A 35 13.13 -15.15 -2.47
C PRO A 35 13.38 -13.98 -1.50
N LEU A 36 12.35 -13.58 -0.77
CA LEU A 36 12.47 -12.55 0.27
C LEU A 36 12.66 -13.20 1.63
N GLN A 37 13.76 -12.90 2.32
CA GLN A 37 14.03 -13.40 3.66
C GLN A 37 13.14 -12.69 4.69
N ALA A 38 12.65 -13.46 5.69
CA ALA A 38 11.75 -12.94 6.71
C ALA A 38 12.37 -11.78 7.52
N GLU A 39 13.68 -11.87 7.78
CA GLU A 39 14.42 -10.83 8.52
C GLU A 39 14.48 -9.51 7.73
N VAL A 40 14.62 -9.57 6.40
CA VAL A 40 14.60 -8.38 5.53
C VAL A 40 13.22 -7.75 5.52
N ALA A 41 12.17 -8.56 5.43
CA ALA A 41 10.78 -8.10 5.50
C ALA A 41 10.47 -7.47 6.88
N ALA A 42 10.89 -8.10 7.97
CA ALA A 42 10.71 -7.59 9.32
C ALA A 42 11.46 -6.27 9.54
N ALA A 43 12.70 -6.15 9.07
CA ALA A 43 13.46 -4.91 9.14
C ALA A 43 12.81 -3.77 8.36
N PHE A 44 12.23 -4.04 7.19
CA PHE A 44 11.46 -3.06 6.43
C PHE A 44 10.25 -2.56 7.24
N TRP A 45 9.45 -3.47 7.80
CA TRP A 45 8.26 -3.10 8.54
C TRP A 45 8.56 -2.42 9.88
N THR A 46 9.64 -2.80 10.56
CA THR A 46 10.12 -2.09 11.76
C THR A 46 10.40 -0.61 11.45
N ARG A 47 11.11 -0.33 10.36
CA ARG A 47 11.36 1.06 9.92
C ARG A 47 10.07 1.77 9.50
N SER A 48 9.19 1.08 8.76
CA SER A 48 7.94 1.66 8.28
C SER A 48 6.99 2.01 9.43
N LEU A 49 6.86 1.14 10.43
CA LEU A 49 6.04 1.41 11.61
C LEU A 49 6.67 2.47 12.51
N GLY A 50 8.01 2.53 12.62
CA GLY A 50 8.71 3.63 13.31
C GLY A 50 8.44 4.98 12.65
N ALA A 51 8.45 5.05 11.33
CA ALA A 51 8.06 6.25 10.59
C ALA A 51 6.57 6.60 10.79
N ALA A 52 5.70 5.59 10.98
CA ALA A 52 4.29 5.83 11.31
C ALA A 52 4.13 6.45 12.71
N GLU A 53 4.93 6.06 13.69
CA GLU A 53 4.95 6.70 15.02
C GLU A 53 5.45 8.16 14.96
N ALA A 54 6.30 8.48 13.99
CA ALA A 54 6.74 9.85 13.70
C ALA A 54 5.72 10.66 12.85
N ASN A 55 4.53 10.11 12.57
CA ASN A 55 3.49 10.70 11.72
C ASN A 55 3.90 10.94 10.25
N GLU A 56 4.94 10.30 9.77
CA GLU A 56 5.40 10.36 8.37
C GLU A 56 4.53 9.51 7.44
N ARG A 57 3.80 8.55 8.01
CA ARG A 57 2.87 7.67 7.28
C ARG A 57 1.82 7.07 8.21
N VAL A 58 0.86 6.38 7.61
CA VAL A 58 -0.10 5.54 8.32
C VAL A 58 -0.06 4.14 7.71
N VAL A 59 0.10 3.11 8.54
CA VAL A 59 -0.01 1.72 8.11
C VAL A 59 -1.33 1.18 8.63
N LEU A 60 -2.22 0.77 7.72
CA LEU A 60 -3.52 0.21 8.04
C LEU A 60 -3.52 -1.31 7.86
N GLY A 61 -4.22 -2.01 8.73
CA GLY A 61 -4.44 -3.44 8.63
C GLY A 61 -5.92 -3.80 8.70
N ALA A 62 -6.32 -4.78 7.88
CA ALA A 62 -7.59 -5.48 8.03
C ALA A 62 -7.34 -6.76 8.84
N ILE A 63 -7.94 -6.82 10.03
CA ILE A 63 -7.71 -7.88 11.02
C ILE A 63 -9.00 -8.66 11.23
N GLU A 64 -8.88 -9.98 11.29
CA GLU A 64 -9.98 -10.89 11.60
C GLU A 64 -9.46 -12.00 12.54
N HIS A 65 -10.12 -12.17 13.68
CA HIS A 65 -9.70 -13.14 14.72
C HIS A 65 -8.22 -13.01 15.14
N GLY A 66 -7.71 -11.77 15.23
CA GLY A 66 -6.31 -11.48 15.58
C GLY A 66 -5.29 -11.68 14.43
N GLN A 67 -5.74 -12.12 13.26
CA GLN A 67 -4.88 -12.32 12.09
C GLN A 67 -4.95 -11.15 11.13
N LEU A 68 -3.80 -10.64 10.70
CA LEU A 68 -3.68 -9.65 9.65
C LEU A 68 -3.89 -10.30 8.28
N LEU A 69 -4.94 -9.87 7.58
CA LEU A 69 -5.33 -10.40 6.28
C LEU A 69 -4.96 -9.50 5.11
N SER A 70 -4.90 -8.20 5.35
CA SER A 70 -4.57 -7.20 4.30
C SER A 70 -3.96 -5.96 4.94
N THR A 71 -3.16 -5.21 4.19
CA THR A 71 -2.55 -3.95 4.63
C THR A 71 -2.46 -2.95 3.50
N VAL A 72 -2.41 -1.67 3.85
CA VAL A 72 -2.05 -0.56 2.98
C VAL A 72 -1.24 0.47 3.76
N THR A 73 -0.32 1.13 3.10
CA THR A 73 0.42 2.26 3.67
C THR A 73 0.03 3.54 2.96
N LEU A 74 -0.34 4.56 3.72
CA LEU A 74 -0.49 5.94 3.28
C LEU A 74 0.77 6.72 3.66
N LEU A 75 1.59 7.07 2.69
CA LEU A 75 2.78 7.90 2.86
C LEU A 75 2.38 9.38 2.92
N LEU A 76 2.89 10.10 3.93
CA LEU A 76 2.59 11.51 4.19
C LEU A 76 3.86 12.38 4.18
N ASP A 77 5.03 11.77 4.20
CA ASP A 77 6.36 12.37 4.13
C ASP A 77 6.73 12.82 2.70
N CYS A 78 5.82 13.56 2.08
CA CYS A 78 6.04 14.14 0.76
C CYS A 78 7.00 15.34 0.82
N PRO A 79 7.67 15.69 -0.30
CA PRO A 79 8.52 16.89 -0.36
C PRO A 79 7.81 18.15 0.14
N PRO A 80 8.57 19.14 0.69
CA PRO A 80 7.98 20.34 1.31
C PRO A 80 7.04 21.16 0.41
N ASN A 81 7.21 21.09 -0.90
CA ASN A 81 6.32 21.73 -1.89
C ASN A 81 5.08 20.88 -2.26
N GLN A 82 4.89 19.72 -1.61
CA GLN A 82 3.78 18.80 -1.84
C GLN A 82 3.04 18.45 -0.53
N PRO A 83 2.75 19.42 0.38
CA PRO A 83 2.13 19.13 1.68
C PRO A 83 0.69 18.64 1.53
N HIS A 84 0.06 18.88 0.38
CA HIS A 84 -1.31 18.50 0.04
C HIS A 84 -1.41 17.08 -0.54
N ARG A 85 -0.29 16.40 -0.80
CA ARG A 85 -0.25 15.07 -1.42
C ARG A 85 -0.04 13.96 -0.39
N GLY A 86 -0.65 12.83 -0.61
CA GLY A 86 -0.33 11.55 -0.01
C GLY A 86 -0.08 10.50 -1.10
N GLU A 87 0.58 9.41 -0.74
CA GLU A 87 0.85 8.31 -1.66
C GLU A 87 0.40 6.98 -1.06
N ILE A 88 -0.32 6.20 -1.83
CA ILE A 88 -0.73 4.84 -1.46
C ILE A 88 0.37 3.88 -1.87
N ALA A 89 0.83 3.08 -0.92
CA ALA A 89 1.87 2.09 -1.13
C ALA A 89 1.56 0.79 -0.38
N LYS A 90 2.23 -0.29 -0.76
CA LYS A 90 2.19 -1.58 -0.06
C LYS A 90 0.77 -2.10 0.18
N MET A 91 -0.13 -1.94 -0.82
CA MET A 91 -1.43 -2.61 -0.79
C MET A 91 -1.23 -4.09 -1.02
N MET A 92 -1.49 -4.90 -0.01
CA MET A 92 -1.34 -6.35 -0.05
C MET A 92 -2.51 -7.03 0.64
N THR A 93 -2.93 -8.17 0.11
CA THR A 93 -3.95 -9.04 0.70
C THR A 93 -3.48 -10.49 0.61
N ARG A 94 -3.58 -11.24 1.70
CA ARG A 94 -3.27 -12.67 1.72
C ARG A 94 -4.00 -13.37 0.59
N VAL A 95 -3.29 -14.25 -0.12
CA VAL A 95 -3.79 -14.88 -1.35
C VAL A 95 -5.16 -15.53 -1.15
N GLN A 96 -5.32 -16.27 -0.06
CA GLN A 96 -6.56 -16.98 0.27
C GLN A 96 -7.73 -16.08 0.68
N HIS A 97 -7.46 -14.77 0.95
CA HIS A 97 -8.46 -13.81 1.39
C HIS A 97 -8.78 -12.72 0.36
N ARG A 98 -8.26 -12.85 -0.85
CA ARG A 98 -8.57 -11.97 -1.99
C ARG A 98 -10.04 -12.09 -2.38
N GLY A 99 -10.58 -11.07 -3.05
CA GLY A 99 -11.97 -11.04 -3.49
C GLY A 99 -13.02 -10.77 -2.40
N ARG A 100 -12.60 -10.59 -1.12
CA ARG A 100 -13.48 -10.34 0.03
C ARG A 100 -13.74 -8.86 0.32
N GLY A 101 -13.25 -7.94 -0.50
CA GLY A 101 -13.43 -6.50 -0.30
C GLY A 101 -12.47 -5.86 0.69
N LEU A 102 -11.50 -6.59 1.27
CA LEU A 102 -10.56 -6.10 2.27
C LEU A 102 -9.75 -4.89 1.78
N ALA A 103 -9.17 -5.00 0.59
CA ALA A 103 -8.41 -3.92 -0.03
C ALA A 103 -9.27 -2.67 -0.25
N ARG A 104 -10.55 -2.83 -0.66
CA ARG A 104 -11.47 -1.71 -0.84
C ARG A 104 -11.74 -0.98 0.48
N SER A 105 -11.99 -1.73 1.56
CA SER A 105 -12.22 -1.13 2.88
C SER A 105 -11.00 -0.36 3.38
N LEU A 106 -9.80 -0.93 3.20
CA LEU A 106 -8.54 -0.26 3.55
C LEU A 106 -8.30 1.02 2.75
N MET A 107 -8.61 1.01 1.45
CA MET A 107 -8.45 2.20 0.60
C MET A 107 -9.41 3.32 0.99
N ILE A 108 -10.66 2.99 1.35
CA ILE A 108 -11.64 3.97 1.83
C ILE A 108 -11.15 4.60 3.13
N GLU A 109 -10.65 3.81 4.07
CA GLU A 109 -10.12 4.32 5.34
C GLU A 109 -8.84 5.15 5.14
N ALA A 110 -7.95 4.72 4.24
CA ALA A 110 -6.74 5.50 3.91
C ALA A 110 -7.09 6.87 3.29
N GLU A 111 -8.10 6.92 2.44
CA GLU A 111 -8.61 8.18 1.85
C GLU A 111 -9.23 9.10 2.92
N HIS A 112 -10.03 8.52 3.84
CA HIS A 112 -10.61 9.26 4.96
C HIS A 112 -9.52 9.90 5.83
N ILE A 113 -8.54 9.12 6.26
CA ILE A 113 -7.40 9.62 7.05
C ILE A 113 -6.58 10.66 6.28
N ALA A 114 -6.39 10.48 4.98
CA ALA A 114 -5.68 11.46 4.16
C ALA A 114 -6.43 12.81 4.15
N CYS A 115 -7.75 12.81 4.02
CA CYS A 115 -8.58 14.02 4.11
C CYS A 115 -8.47 14.67 5.50
N GLU A 116 -8.56 13.90 6.58
CA GLU A 116 -8.38 14.40 7.95
C GLU A 116 -7.00 15.03 8.18
N ARG A 117 -5.97 14.53 7.48
CA ARG A 117 -4.60 15.05 7.49
C ARG A 117 -4.39 16.21 6.48
N GLY A 118 -5.46 16.77 5.91
CA GLY A 118 -5.44 17.91 4.99
C GLY A 118 -4.87 17.58 3.61
N ARG A 119 -4.85 16.29 3.21
CA ARG A 119 -4.44 15.92 1.85
C ARG A 119 -5.60 16.10 0.88
N THR A 120 -5.30 16.60 -0.30
CA THR A 120 -6.29 16.83 -1.37
C THR A 120 -5.97 16.06 -2.65
N LEU A 121 -4.82 15.36 -2.67
CA LEU A 121 -4.37 14.55 -3.79
C LEU A 121 -3.75 13.24 -3.28
N LEU A 122 -4.24 12.12 -3.78
CA LEU A 122 -3.58 10.81 -3.64
C LEU A 122 -2.94 10.40 -4.96
N THR A 123 -1.77 9.79 -4.86
CA THR A 123 -1.08 9.14 -5.97
C THR A 123 -0.75 7.70 -5.61
N LEU A 124 -0.57 6.87 -6.61
CA LEU A 124 -0.03 5.51 -6.48
C LEU A 124 0.56 5.07 -7.80
N ASP A 125 1.38 4.04 -7.73
CA ASP A 125 1.79 3.28 -8.90
C ASP A 125 1.49 1.79 -8.72
N THR A 126 1.30 1.08 -9.84
CA THR A 126 1.07 -0.36 -9.84
C THR A 126 1.62 -0.98 -11.11
N ALA A 127 2.06 -2.23 -11.04
CA ALA A 127 2.53 -2.97 -12.19
C ALA A 127 1.49 -2.97 -13.33
N ASP A 128 1.95 -2.82 -14.56
CA ASP A 128 1.09 -2.79 -15.75
C ASP A 128 0.61 -4.17 -16.17
N GLU A 129 1.32 -5.24 -15.78
CA GLU A 129 0.96 -6.63 -16.00
C GLU A 129 0.30 -7.25 -14.76
N GLY A 130 -0.78 -8.01 -14.97
CA GLY A 130 -1.49 -8.77 -13.91
C GLY A 130 -2.14 -7.90 -12.84
N GLY A 131 -2.39 -6.64 -13.17
CA GLY A 131 -2.43 -5.57 -12.25
C GLY A 131 -3.74 -5.25 -11.57
N ALA A 132 -3.58 -4.46 -10.53
CA ALA A 132 -4.65 -3.86 -9.75
C ALA A 132 -5.25 -2.59 -10.42
N GLY A 133 -4.86 -2.24 -11.65
CA GLY A 133 -5.36 -1.06 -12.36
C GLY A 133 -6.90 -0.92 -12.32
N PRO A 134 -7.65 -1.92 -12.80
CA PRO A 134 -9.11 -1.87 -12.77
C PRO A 134 -9.72 -1.75 -11.37
N PHE A 135 -9.01 -2.21 -10.34
CA PHE A 135 -9.42 -2.03 -8.95
C PHE A 135 -9.32 -0.56 -8.53
N TYR A 136 -8.21 0.11 -8.84
CA TYR A 136 -8.03 1.53 -8.51
C TYR A 136 -8.97 2.43 -9.32
N GLU A 137 -9.22 2.12 -10.59
CA GLU A 137 -10.19 2.84 -11.43
C GLU A 137 -11.62 2.78 -10.83
N LYS A 138 -12.04 1.61 -10.31
CA LYS A 138 -13.32 1.46 -9.59
C LYS A 138 -13.38 2.25 -8.26
N LEU A 139 -12.23 2.63 -7.70
CA LEU A 139 -12.12 3.51 -6.54
C LEU A 139 -12.04 5.01 -6.92
N GLY A 140 -12.16 5.34 -8.21
CA GLY A 140 -12.15 6.70 -8.72
C GLY A 140 -10.76 7.27 -8.98
N PHE A 141 -9.73 6.42 -9.03
CA PHE A 141 -8.41 6.85 -9.48
C PHE A 141 -8.37 6.99 -11.01
N THR A 142 -7.68 8.01 -11.47
CA THR A 142 -7.45 8.30 -12.89
C THR A 142 -6.04 7.89 -13.28
N ARG A 143 -5.91 7.19 -14.39
CA ARG A 143 -4.63 6.82 -14.97
C ARG A 143 -3.94 8.06 -15.56
N ALA A 144 -2.72 8.35 -15.10
CA ALA A 144 -1.88 9.41 -15.63
C ALA A 144 -1.04 8.94 -16.83
N GLY A 145 -0.50 7.72 -16.77
CA GLY A 145 0.33 7.15 -17.82
C GLY A 145 1.03 5.88 -17.40
N VAL A 146 1.89 5.37 -18.29
CA VAL A 146 2.71 4.18 -18.08
C VAL A 146 4.18 4.55 -18.29
N ILE A 147 5.03 4.03 -17.41
CA ILE A 147 6.49 4.04 -17.60
C ILE A 147 6.90 2.62 -17.94
N PRO A 148 7.40 2.33 -19.16
CA PRO A 148 7.84 0.99 -19.52
C PRO A 148 9.12 0.61 -18.76
N ASP A 149 9.35 -0.68 -18.59
CA ASP A 149 10.58 -1.25 -17.99
C ASP A 149 10.98 -0.64 -16.64
N TYR A 150 9.98 -0.28 -15.85
CA TYR A 150 10.15 0.49 -14.61
C TYR A 150 10.80 -0.31 -13.47
N ALA A 151 10.47 -1.59 -13.35
CA ALA A 151 10.97 -2.43 -12.28
C ALA A 151 11.05 -3.91 -12.69
N TYR A 152 11.85 -4.66 -11.96
CA TYR A 152 11.83 -6.13 -12.07
C TYR A 152 10.62 -6.72 -11.33
N LYS A 153 9.98 -7.71 -11.95
CA LYS A 153 9.01 -8.57 -11.26
C LYS A 153 9.73 -9.43 -10.21
N PRO A 154 9.07 -9.84 -9.13
CA PRO A 154 9.70 -10.64 -8.06
C PRO A 154 10.47 -11.86 -8.55
N HIS A 155 9.99 -12.55 -9.57
CA HIS A 155 10.60 -13.74 -10.18
C HIS A 155 11.45 -13.43 -11.43
N GLY A 156 11.74 -12.16 -11.70
CA GLY A 156 12.54 -11.72 -12.83
C GLY A 156 11.71 -11.24 -14.03
N GLY A 157 12.40 -10.59 -14.97
CA GLY A 157 11.80 -9.89 -16.10
C GLY A 157 11.35 -8.47 -15.74
N LEU A 158 11.53 -7.54 -16.68
CA LEU A 158 11.08 -6.14 -16.54
C LEU A 158 9.56 -6.04 -16.65
N CYS A 159 9.00 -5.06 -15.98
CA CYS A 159 7.58 -4.74 -15.98
C CYS A 159 7.44 -3.22 -15.93
N GLY A 160 6.50 -2.68 -16.68
CA GLY A 160 6.15 -1.26 -16.59
C GLY A 160 5.34 -0.97 -15.33
N THR A 161 5.17 0.32 -15.06
CA THR A 161 4.28 0.78 -14.00
C THR A 161 3.26 1.75 -14.54
N ILE A 162 2.03 1.68 -14.03
CA ILE A 162 0.96 2.63 -14.29
C ILE A 162 0.90 3.60 -13.12
N ILE A 163 1.00 4.88 -13.41
CA ILE A 163 0.82 5.95 -12.42
C ILE A 163 -0.65 6.33 -12.37
N TYR A 164 -1.20 6.39 -11.17
CA TYR A 164 -2.57 6.80 -10.89
C TYR A 164 -2.63 7.99 -9.93
N TRP A 165 -3.68 8.77 -10.04
CA TRP A 165 -3.97 9.88 -9.14
C TRP A 165 -5.46 10.00 -8.85
N LYS A 166 -5.80 10.58 -7.70
CA LYS A 166 -7.19 10.90 -7.31
C LYS A 166 -7.21 12.19 -6.51
N ARG A 167 -8.06 13.14 -6.87
CA ARG A 167 -8.41 14.26 -5.99
C ARG A 167 -9.35 13.78 -4.89
N ILE A 168 -9.07 14.19 -3.66
CA ILE A 168 -9.85 13.83 -2.47
C ILE A 168 -10.20 15.10 -1.68
N GLY A 169 -11.17 14.98 -0.77
CA GLY A 169 -11.67 16.13 -0.01
C GLY A 169 -12.72 16.95 -0.74
N PRO A 170 -13.17 18.07 -0.16
CA PRO A 170 -14.15 18.95 -0.79
C PRO A 170 -13.58 19.47 -2.10
N ALA A 171 -14.41 19.48 -3.14
CA ALA A 171 -14.04 20.09 -4.42
C ALA A 171 -13.53 21.52 -4.16
N ALA A 172 -12.33 21.83 -4.66
CA ALA A 172 -11.86 23.19 -4.64
C ALA A 172 -12.89 24.04 -5.42
N GLY A 173 -13.58 24.91 -4.72
CA GLY A 173 -14.50 25.86 -5.30
C GLY A 173 -13.77 26.87 -6.18
#